data_ed98b592cc9bd18d6cecab87c8a7aae9
#
_entry.id   ed98b592cc9bd18d6cecab87c8a7aae9
#
_cell.length_a   1.000
_cell.length_b   1.000
_cell.length_c   1.000
_cell.angle_alpha   90.00
_cell.angle_beta   90.00
_cell.angle_gamma   90.00
#
_symmetry.space_group_name_H-M   'P 1'
#
loop_
_entity.id
_entity.type
_entity.pdbx_description
1 polymer ?
#
loop_
_entity_poly.entity_id
_entity_poly.type
_entity_poly.pdbx_seq_one_letter_code
_entity_poly.pdbx_strand_id
1 'polypeptide(L)'
;MSTRVDGPQSPVIESRDELVAYLEAGSKPEAEWRIGTEHEKFGFNVKDNTPVPYDGDHGIRALLEAHHDCYCWEPVLENGNIIALSCTDCPIGGAISLEPGGQLELSGAPLKTIHETEQELRQHLSEVGGVARAL
;
A
#
# COMPACT_ATOMS: atom_id res chain seq x y z
N MET A 1 0.86 7.03 0.89
CA MET A 1 2.07 7.91 0.98
C MET A 1 2.98 7.63 -0.21
N SER A 2 3.28 8.63 -1.02
CA SER A 2 4.24 8.43 -2.12
C SER A 2 5.62 8.18 -1.54
N THR A 3 6.10 6.95 -1.57
CA THR A 3 7.51 6.64 -1.30
C THR A 3 8.36 7.42 -2.30
N ARG A 4 9.11 8.41 -1.83
CA ARG A 4 10.11 9.09 -2.65
C ARG A 4 11.16 8.07 -3.06
N VAL A 5 11.10 7.64 -4.29
CA VAL A 5 12.27 7.04 -4.94
C VAL A 5 13.20 8.20 -5.24
N ASP A 6 14.44 8.17 -4.76
CA ASP A 6 15.50 9.09 -5.17
C ASP A 6 15.75 8.92 -6.67
N GLY A 7 14.96 9.63 -7.45
CA GLY A 7 15.07 9.72 -8.90
C GLY A 7 15.85 10.96 -9.32
N PRO A 8 16.23 11.08 -10.59
CA PRO A 8 16.84 12.29 -11.10
C PRO A 8 15.95 13.49 -10.79
N GLN A 9 16.54 14.61 -10.38
CA GLN A 9 15.78 15.82 -10.05
C GLN A 9 14.86 16.16 -11.24
N SER A 10 13.57 16.31 -10.94
CA SER A 10 12.60 16.76 -11.94
C SER A 10 13.04 18.11 -12.52
N PRO A 11 12.90 18.33 -13.82
CA PRO A 11 13.19 19.62 -14.42
C PRO A 11 12.36 20.72 -13.75
N VAL A 12 12.93 21.91 -13.68
CA VAL A 12 12.20 23.08 -13.18
C VAL A 12 11.08 23.41 -14.17
N ILE A 13 9.87 23.58 -13.65
CA ILE A 13 8.72 23.99 -14.46
C ILE A 13 8.77 25.50 -14.62
N GLU A 14 8.82 25.98 -15.85
CA GLU A 14 8.97 27.39 -16.19
C GLU A 14 7.67 28.05 -16.67
N SER A 15 6.65 27.25 -17.02
CA SER A 15 5.39 27.77 -17.52
C SER A 15 4.18 26.94 -17.08
N ARG A 16 2.99 27.57 -17.13
CA ARG A 16 1.71 26.89 -16.93
C ARG A 16 1.46 25.81 -18.00
N ASP A 17 1.90 26.07 -19.21
CA ASP A 17 1.65 25.15 -20.32
C ASP A 17 2.43 23.84 -20.16
N GLU A 18 3.59 23.87 -19.52
CA GLU A 18 4.33 22.67 -19.15
C GLU A 18 3.57 21.82 -18.09
N LEU A 19 2.90 22.45 -17.13
CA LEU A 19 2.04 21.72 -16.19
C LEU A 19 0.87 21.06 -16.89
N VAL A 20 0.21 21.77 -17.81
CA VAL A 20 -0.90 21.23 -18.60
C VAL A 20 -0.42 20.07 -19.44
N ALA A 21 0.68 20.25 -20.18
CA ALA A 21 1.26 19.20 -21.02
C ALA A 21 1.66 17.95 -20.22
N TYR A 22 2.18 18.11 -19.00
CA TYR A 22 2.53 17.00 -18.11
C TYR A 22 1.29 16.19 -17.72
N LEU A 23 0.20 16.86 -17.36
CA LEU A 23 -1.06 16.17 -17.01
C LEU A 23 -1.70 15.51 -18.23
N GLU A 24 -1.70 16.19 -19.38
CA GLU A 24 -2.24 15.64 -20.63
C GLU A 24 -1.46 14.42 -21.10
N ALA A 25 -0.13 14.42 -20.96
CA ALA A 25 0.72 13.27 -21.28
C ALA A 25 0.42 12.02 -20.43
N GLY A 26 -0.19 12.19 -19.25
CA GLY A 26 -0.67 11.10 -18.41
C GLY A 26 -1.98 10.46 -18.89
N SER A 27 -2.68 11.08 -19.84
CA SER A 27 -3.93 10.54 -20.38
C SER A 27 -3.69 9.26 -21.17
N LYS A 28 -4.54 8.27 -20.97
CA LYS A 28 -4.45 6.97 -21.64
C LYS A 28 -5.70 6.67 -22.44
N PRO A 29 -5.57 5.97 -23.58
CA PRO A 29 -6.74 5.44 -24.29
C PRO A 29 -7.58 4.53 -23.39
N GLU A 30 -8.87 4.47 -23.62
CA GLU A 30 -9.82 3.65 -22.82
C GLU A 30 -9.39 2.18 -22.68
N ALA A 31 -8.81 1.61 -23.74
CA ALA A 31 -8.31 0.22 -23.71
C ALA A 31 -7.17 0.00 -22.68
N GLU A 32 -6.49 1.07 -22.28
CA GLU A 32 -5.40 1.05 -21.29
C GLU A 32 -5.85 1.45 -19.88
N TRP A 33 -7.12 1.81 -19.70
CA TRP A 33 -7.63 2.16 -18.38
C TRP A 33 -7.54 0.99 -17.43
N ARG A 34 -7.23 1.31 -16.18
CA ARG A 34 -7.14 0.35 -15.07
C ARG A 34 -7.84 0.92 -13.86
N ILE A 35 -8.25 0.03 -12.98
CA ILE A 35 -8.81 0.35 -11.67
C ILE A 35 -7.70 0.11 -10.66
N GLY A 36 -7.28 1.15 -9.94
CA GLY A 36 -6.45 1.04 -8.74
C GLY A 36 -7.34 1.28 -7.53
N THR A 37 -7.29 0.38 -6.56
CA THR A 37 -8.07 0.49 -5.33
C THR A 37 -7.15 0.83 -4.18
N GLU A 38 -7.56 1.77 -3.36
CA GLU A 38 -6.97 2.02 -2.04
C GLU A 38 -7.96 1.54 -0.99
N HIS A 39 -7.46 0.79 -0.01
CA HIS A 39 -8.30 0.27 1.06
C HIS A 39 -7.58 0.41 2.40
N GLU A 40 -8.09 1.29 3.22
CA GLU A 40 -7.49 1.70 4.50
C GLU A 40 -8.21 1.07 5.69
N LYS A 41 -7.42 0.76 6.73
CA LYS A 41 -7.91 0.11 7.95
C LYS A 41 -7.18 0.63 9.17
N PHE A 42 -7.92 0.85 10.25
CA PHE A 42 -7.33 1.04 11.58
C PHE A 42 -7.31 -0.25 12.37
N GLY A 43 -6.17 -0.53 13.02
CA GLY A 43 -6.06 -1.60 14.00
C GLY A 43 -6.49 -1.15 15.39
N PHE A 44 -7.26 -1.98 16.09
CA PHE A 44 -7.68 -1.74 17.47
C PHE A 44 -7.49 -2.99 18.30
N ASN A 45 -7.12 -2.82 19.57
CA ASN A 45 -7.17 -3.87 20.54
C ASN A 45 -8.61 -4.30 20.81
N VAL A 46 -8.90 -5.59 20.65
CA VAL A 46 -10.26 -6.14 20.85
C VAL A 46 -10.75 -6.03 22.31
N LYS A 47 -9.84 -5.88 23.30
CA LYS A 47 -10.20 -5.84 24.73
C LYS A 47 -10.75 -4.49 25.17
N ASP A 48 -10.23 -3.41 24.64
CA ASP A 48 -10.48 -2.05 25.12
C ASP A 48 -10.71 -1.01 24.02
N ASN A 49 -10.65 -1.45 22.75
CA ASN A 49 -10.77 -0.59 21.56
C ASN A 49 -9.71 0.53 21.48
N THR A 50 -8.57 0.35 22.13
CA THR A 50 -7.46 1.29 21.97
C THR A 50 -6.76 1.09 20.63
N PRO A 51 -6.25 2.16 19.98
CA PRO A 51 -5.47 2.02 18.76
C PRO A 51 -4.23 1.15 18.98
N VAL A 52 -3.88 0.36 17.98
CA VAL A 52 -2.66 -0.46 18.00
C VAL A 52 -1.45 0.45 17.84
N PRO A 53 -0.44 0.42 18.76
CA PRO A 53 0.78 1.19 18.63
C PRO A 53 1.65 0.64 17.49
N TYR A 54 2.64 1.44 17.05
CA TYR A 54 3.61 0.95 16.06
C TYR A 54 4.50 -0.16 16.64
N ASP A 55 5.06 0.03 17.85
CA ASP A 55 5.95 -0.91 18.51
C ASP A 55 5.20 -1.87 19.46
N GLY A 56 5.85 -2.98 19.80
CA GLY A 56 5.36 -4.02 20.71
C GLY A 56 5.00 -5.31 19.98
N ASP A 57 4.84 -6.40 20.74
CA ASP A 57 4.63 -7.75 20.22
C ASP A 57 3.34 -7.90 19.41
N HIS A 58 2.38 -7.00 19.63
CA HIS A 58 1.09 -6.94 18.93
C HIS A 58 0.91 -5.58 18.22
N GLY A 59 2.03 -4.92 17.88
CA GLY A 59 2.06 -3.61 17.22
C GLY A 59 1.96 -3.70 15.70
N ILE A 60 1.88 -2.54 15.06
CA ILE A 60 1.87 -2.43 13.58
C ILE A 60 3.16 -3.02 12.98
N ARG A 61 4.32 -2.82 13.62
CA ARG A 61 5.59 -3.44 13.20
C ARG A 61 5.46 -4.96 13.16
N ALA A 62 4.98 -5.59 14.25
CA ALA A 62 4.81 -7.03 14.33
C ALA A 62 3.83 -7.55 13.27
N LEU A 63 2.77 -6.80 12.99
CA LEU A 63 1.82 -7.11 11.92
C LEU A 63 2.51 -7.15 10.54
N LEU A 64 3.32 -6.14 10.22
CA LEU A 64 4.02 -6.07 8.93
C LEU A 64 5.10 -7.15 8.81
N GLU A 65 5.87 -7.40 9.87
CA GLU A 65 6.89 -8.45 9.92
C GLU A 65 6.25 -9.84 9.74
N ALA A 66 5.18 -10.15 10.48
CA ALA A 66 4.47 -11.41 10.32
C ALA A 66 3.79 -11.56 8.95
N HIS A 67 3.37 -10.45 8.35
CA HIS A 67 2.83 -10.45 7.00
C HIS A 67 3.92 -10.81 5.96
N HIS A 68 5.12 -10.22 6.10
CA HIS A 68 6.30 -10.59 5.31
C HIS A 68 6.65 -12.08 5.48
N ASP A 69 6.70 -12.57 6.72
CA ASP A 69 7.09 -13.95 7.01
C ASP A 69 6.09 -15.00 6.48
N CYS A 70 4.81 -14.67 6.44
CA CYS A 70 3.75 -15.60 6.03
C CYS A 70 3.40 -15.56 4.54
N TYR A 71 3.68 -14.44 3.87
CA TYR A 71 3.26 -14.19 2.49
C TYR A 71 4.41 -13.61 1.65
N CYS A 72 4.21 -13.53 0.33
CA CYS A 72 5.23 -13.07 -0.62
C CYS A 72 5.39 -11.55 -0.66
N TRP A 73 5.49 -10.90 0.50
CA TRP A 73 5.65 -9.45 0.60
C TRP A 73 7.09 -9.08 1.01
N GLU A 74 7.69 -8.12 0.33
CA GLU A 74 9.04 -7.62 0.63
C GLU A 74 8.96 -6.35 1.48
N PRO A 75 9.74 -6.27 2.60
CA PRO A 75 9.67 -5.13 3.49
C PRO A 75 10.33 -3.88 2.89
N VAL A 76 9.67 -2.74 3.04
CA VAL A 76 10.25 -1.42 2.78
C VAL A 76 10.63 -0.80 4.11
N LEU A 77 11.91 -0.43 4.23
CA LEU A 77 12.48 0.06 5.49
C LEU A 77 12.81 1.55 5.40
N GLU A 78 12.54 2.27 6.48
CA GLU A 78 13.02 3.62 6.71
C GLU A 78 13.74 3.68 8.06
N ASN A 79 15.03 4.04 8.06
CA ASN A 79 15.89 4.08 9.25
C ASN A 79 15.85 2.75 10.07
N GLY A 80 15.75 1.61 9.39
CA GLY A 80 15.66 0.28 9.99
C GLY A 80 14.27 -0.09 10.53
N ASN A 81 13.25 0.74 10.33
CA ASN A 81 11.87 0.44 10.68
C ASN A 81 11.10 0.02 9.43
N ILE A 82 10.31 -1.04 9.54
CA ILE A 82 9.41 -1.46 8.47
C ILE A 82 8.23 -0.48 8.39
N ILE A 83 8.07 0.16 7.23
CA ILE A 83 7.03 1.17 7.01
C ILE A 83 6.03 0.80 5.92
N ALA A 84 6.38 -0.19 5.11
CA ALA A 84 5.52 -0.69 4.05
C ALA A 84 5.95 -2.09 3.63
N LEU A 85 5.13 -2.72 2.83
CA LEU A 85 5.41 -3.98 2.14
C LEU A 85 5.16 -3.76 0.65
N SER A 86 6.03 -4.28 -0.19
CA SER A 86 5.86 -4.25 -1.65
C SER A 86 5.79 -5.67 -2.21
N CYS A 87 5.07 -5.85 -3.28
CA CYS A 87 5.07 -7.11 -3.99
C CYS A 87 5.43 -6.91 -5.45
N THR A 88 6.65 -7.30 -5.83
CA THR A 88 7.14 -7.25 -7.20
C THR A 88 6.79 -8.50 -8.00
N ASP A 89 6.66 -9.63 -7.32
CA ASP A 89 6.49 -10.96 -7.94
C ASP A 89 5.15 -11.63 -7.57
N CYS A 90 4.25 -10.94 -6.87
CA CYS A 90 2.93 -11.48 -6.57
C CYS A 90 2.02 -11.45 -7.80
N PRO A 91 1.16 -12.45 -7.98
CA PRO A 91 0.21 -12.49 -9.10
C PRO A 91 -0.73 -11.28 -9.15
N ILE A 92 -0.94 -10.62 -8.02
CA ILE A 92 -1.87 -9.51 -7.85
C ILE A 92 -1.14 -8.15 -7.84
N GLY A 93 0.12 -8.08 -7.42
CA GLY A 93 0.89 -6.83 -7.31
C GLY A 93 0.44 -5.96 -6.13
N GLY A 94 0.71 -4.65 -6.22
CA GLY A 94 0.30 -3.70 -5.19
C GLY A 94 1.33 -3.47 -4.08
N ALA A 95 0.93 -2.70 -3.08
CA ALA A 95 1.73 -2.41 -1.88
C ALA A 95 0.84 -2.33 -0.65
N ILE A 96 1.42 -2.57 0.52
CA ILE A 96 0.81 -2.25 1.81
C ILE A 96 1.65 -1.14 2.42
N SER A 97 1.04 -0.02 2.76
CA SER A 97 1.70 1.14 3.35
C SER A 97 1.04 1.57 4.65
N LEU A 98 1.69 2.48 5.36
CA LEU A 98 1.13 3.12 6.53
C LEU A 98 0.81 4.56 6.22
N GLU A 99 -0.45 4.93 6.43
CA GLU A 99 -0.94 6.29 6.41
C GLU A 99 -0.86 6.94 7.82
N PRO A 100 -1.05 8.25 7.94
CA PRO A 100 -0.98 8.93 9.22
C PRO A 100 -1.84 8.27 10.31
N GLY A 101 -1.28 8.11 11.50
CA GLY A 101 -1.94 7.41 12.61
C GLY A 101 -1.81 5.89 12.58
N GLY A 102 -0.95 5.33 11.72
CA GLY A 102 -0.73 3.90 11.60
C GLY A 102 -1.86 3.16 10.86
N GLN A 103 -2.63 3.88 10.05
CA GLN A 103 -3.65 3.31 9.18
C GLN A 103 -3.00 2.41 8.14
N LEU A 104 -3.42 1.16 8.09
CA LEU A 104 -2.89 0.16 7.15
C LEU A 104 -3.63 0.27 5.82
N GLU A 105 -2.92 0.66 4.78
CA GLU A 105 -3.46 0.83 3.43
C GLU A 105 -3.02 -0.32 2.52
N LEU A 106 -3.96 -0.86 1.74
CA LEU A 106 -3.66 -1.56 0.51
C LEU A 106 -3.69 -0.55 -0.64
N SER A 107 -2.55 -0.30 -1.26
CA SER A 107 -2.48 0.36 -2.58
C SER A 107 -2.51 -0.74 -3.65
N GLY A 108 -3.69 -1.00 -4.19
CA GLY A 108 -3.94 -2.13 -5.08
C GLY A 108 -3.27 -2.00 -6.44
N ALA A 109 -3.13 -3.12 -7.12
CA ALA A 109 -2.57 -3.18 -8.48
C ALA A 109 -3.50 -2.50 -9.51
N PRO A 110 -2.96 -2.00 -10.62
CA PRO A 110 -3.77 -1.47 -11.72
C PRO A 110 -4.46 -2.60 -12.50
N LEU A 111 -5.65 -2.98 -12.08
CA LEU A 111 -6.44 -4.09 -12.60
C LEU A 111 -7.41 -3.65 -13.71
N LYS A 112 -7.89 -4.60 -14.52
CA LYS A 112 -8.76 -4.32 -15.67
C LYS A 112 -10.24 -4.27 -15.29
N THR A 113 -10.65 -5.05 -14.31
CA THR A 113 -12.06 -5.24 -13.97
C THR A 113 -12.31 -5.11 -12.47
N ILE A 114 -13.54 -4.74 -12.12
CA ILE A 114 -14.00 -4.69 -10.74
C ILE A 114 -13.95 -6.08 -10.05
N HIS A 115 -14.07 -7.16 -10.83
CA HIS A 115 -13.98 -8.52 -10.28
C HIS A 115 -12.55 -8.88 -9.87
N GLU A 116 -11.55 -8.45 -10.63
CA GLU A 116 -10.14 -8.60 -10.23
C GLU A 116 -9.84 -7.77 -8.98
N THR A 117 -10.37 -6.55 -8.90
CA THR A 117 -10.27 -5.69 -7.71
C THR A 117 -10.91 -6.31 -6.48
N GLU A 118 -12.11 -6.92 -6.62
CA GLU A 118 -12.75 -7.63 -5.53
C GLU A 118 -11.90 -8.83 -5.06
N GLN A 119 -11.32 -9.58 -5.97
CA GLN A 119 -10.45 -10.72 -5.64
C GLN A 119 -9.21 -10.26 -4.85
N GLU A 120 -8.54 -9.20 -5.30
CA GLU A 120 -7.41 -8.59 -4.61
C GLU A 120 -7.77 -8.17 -3.19
N LEU A 121 -8.88 -7.43 -3.03
CA LEU A 121 -9.35 -6.99 -1.73
C LEU A 121 -9.69 -8.15 -0.79
N ARG A 122 -10.36 -9.19 -1.28
CA ARG A 122 -10.68 -10.39 -0.50
C ARG A 122 -9.44 -11.13 -0.04
N GLN A 123 -8.44 -11.27 -0.92
CA GLN A 123 -7.16 -11.87 -0.56
C GLN A 123 -6.47 -11.05 0.53
N HIS A 124 -6.32 -9.75 0.34
CA HIS A 124 -5.71 -8.85 1.32
C HIS A 124 -6.39 -8.92 2.70
N LEU A 125 -7.72 -8.86 2.74
CA LEU A 125 -8.47 -8.99 3.99
C LEU A 125 -8.29 -10.35 4.66
N SER A 126 -8.16 -11.42 3.89
CA SER A 126 -7.88 -12.76 4.40
C SER A 126 -6.49 -12.85 5.03
N GLU A 127 -5.48 -12.29 4.36
CA GLU A 127 -4.09 -12.27 4.82
C GLU A 127 -3.94 -11.44 6.10
N VAL A 128 -4.38 -10.17 6.07
CA VAL A 128 -4.33 -9.28 7.24
C VAL A 128 -5.10 -9.86 8.41
N GLY A 129 -6.31 -10.39 8.16
CA GLY A 129 -7.11 -11.03 9.21
C GLY A 129 -6.49 -12.33 9.73
N GLY A 130 -5.71 -13.05 8.92
CA GLY A 130 -4.95 -14.21 9.33
C GLY A 130 -3.85 -13.84 10.33
N VAL A 131 -3.02 -12.87 9.96
CA VAL A 131 -1.92 -12.36 10.80
C VAL A 131 -2.44 -11.72 12.07
N ALA A 132 -3.44 -10.82 11.97
CA ALA A 132 -4.00 -10.13 13.13
C ALA A 132 -4.66 -11.04 14.19
N ARG A 133 -5.09 -12.24 13.80
CA ARG A 133 -5.60 -13.24 14.75
C ARG A 133 -4.49 -14.05 15.41
N ALA A 134 -3.33 -14.13 14.80
CA ALA A 134 -2.17 -14.85 15.33
C ALA A 134 -1.36 -14.02 16.33
N LEU A 135 -1.45 -12.70 16.24
CA LEU A 135 -0.87 -11.72 17.16
C LEU A 135 -1.80 -11.46 18.34
#